data_c2e148016c7b0e329089edb99fa3d595
#
_entry.id   c2e148016c7b0e329089edb99fa3d595
#
_cell.length_a   1.000
_cell.length_b   1.000
_cell.length_c   1.000
_cell.angle_alpha   90.00
_cell.angle_beta   90.00
_cell.angle_gamma   90.00
#
_symmetry.space_group_name_H-M   'P 1'
#
loop_
_entity.id
_entity.type
_entity.pdbx_description
1 polymer ?
#
loop_
_entity_poly.entity_id
_entity_poly.type
_entity_poly.pdbx_seq_one_letter_code
_entity_poly.pdbx_strand_id
1 'polypeptide(L)'
;MGTPLNEIIEEHAGGMRDGYEARAVLPGGASTAFIMRENFGVPMDFDSVSKIGSWLGTANILVLDQKRCPVGLLRNIEHFFAQESCGWCTPCRDGLPWVERILAALEAGEGAADDIELLAHHVDFLGPGRTFCDLAPGAMAPLRSGLKFFREEFERHVSERHCPWHDTAEGWT
;
A
#
# COMPACT_ATOMS: atom_id res chain seq x y z
N MET A 1 -22.67 -7.80 3.60
CA MET A 1 -22.41 -6.70 2.65
C MET A 1 -23.09 -5.46 3.17
N GLY A 2 -22.45 -4.28 3.06
CA GLY A 2 -23.02 -3.02 3.53
C GLY A 2 -22.75 -2.67 4.99
N THR A 3 -22.04 -3.51 5.76
CA THR A 3 -21.57 -3.15 7.10
C THR A 3 -20.48 -2.08 6.98
N PRO A 4 -20.53 -0.99 7.75
CA PRO A 4 -19.48 0.04 7.73
C PRO A 4 -18.11 -0.53 8.12
N LEU A 5 -17.04 -0.04 7.49
CA LEU A 5 -15.69 -0.52 7.73
C LEU A 5 -15.25 -0.35 9.19
N ASN A 6 -15.58 0.77 9.83
CA ASN A 6 -15.29 0.99 11.25
C ASN A 6 -15.98 -0.04 12.16
N GLU A 7 -17.24 -0.40 11.88
CA GLU A 7 -17.96 -1.44 12.62
C GLU A 7 -17.28 -2.81 12.48
N ILE A 8 -16.80 -3.14 11.26
CA ILE A 8 -16.05 -4.37 11.02
C ILE A 8 -14.77 -4.40 11.86
N ILE A 9 -14.03 -3.30 11.91
CA ILE A 9 -12.79 -3.24 12.68
C ILE A 9 -13.07 -3.29 14.18
N GLU A 10 -14.03 -2.49 14.67
CA GLU A 10 -14.22 -2.27 16.11
C GLU A 10 -15.06 -3.36 16.76
N GLU A 11 -16.17 -3.76 16.13
CA GLU A 11 -17.11 -4.72 16.74
C GLU A 11 -16.83 -6.16 16.33
N HIS A 12 -16.57 -6.38 15.02
CA HIS A 12 -16.42 -7.75 14.53
C HIS A 12 -14.99 -8.29 14.66
N ALA A 13 -13.97 -7.44 14.53
CA ALA A 13 -12.57 -7.83 14.70
C ALA A 13 -12.04 -7.58 16.13
N GLY A 14 -12.82 -6.95 17.00
CA GLY A 14 -12.43 -6.68 18.39
C GLY A 14 -11.59 -5.41 18.59
N GLY A 15 -11.52 -4.56 17.59
CA GLY A 15 -10.82 -3.28 17.64
C GLY A 15 -9.30 -3.37 17.51
N MET A 16 -8.65 -2.23 17.69
CA MET A 16 -7.20 -2.15 17.72
C MET A 16 -6.66 -2.47 19.14
N ARG A 17 -5.40 -2.88 19.23
CA ARG A 17 -4.74 -3.07 20.52
C ARG A 17 -4.63 -1.74 21.28
N ASP A 18 -4.53 -1.81 22.60
CA ASP A 18 -4.34 -0.63 23.45
C ASP A 18 -3.15 0.23 23.00
N GLY A 19 -3.39 1.52 22.77
CA GLY A 19 -2.39 2.45 22.27
C GLY A 19 -2.10 2.39 20.77
N TYR A 20 -2.90 1.61 20.01
CA TYR A 20 -2.86 1.57 18.55
C TYR A 20 -4.15 2.11 17.96
N GLU A 21 -4.02 2.83 16.85
CA GLU A 21 -5.14 3.38 16.09
C GLU A 21 -5.01 3.01 14.61
N ALA A 22 -6.11 2.59 14.00
CA ALA A 22 -6.15 2.37 12.57
C ALA A 22 -6.01 3.69 11.82
N ARG A 23 -5.01 3.80 10.95
CA ARG A 23 -4.71 4.98 10.13
C ARG A 23 -5.27 4.85 8.72
N ALA A 24 -5.09 3.69 8.12
CA ALA A 24 -5.53 3.37 6.77
C ALA A 24 -5.81 1.88 6.64
N VAL A 25 -6.55 1.52 5.60
CA VAL A 25 -6.95 0.14 5.32
C VAL A 25 -6.84 -0.15 3.83
N LEU A 26 -6.34 -1.34 3.49
CA LEU A 26 -6.54 -1.95 2.17
C LEU A 26 -7.74 -2.91 2.29
N PRO A 27 -8.91 -2.56 1.72
CA PRO A 27 -10.17 -3.24 2.04
C PRO A 27 -10.35 -4.60 1.38
N GLY A 28 -9.56 -4.89 0.35
CA GLY A 28 -9.69 -6.09 -0.47
C GLY A 28 -8.36 -6.82 -0.70
N GLY A 29 -7.40 -6.65 0.22
CA GLY A 29 -6.08 -7.24 0.12
C GLY A 29 -5.06 -6.34 -0.56
N ALA A 30 -3.88 -6.91 -0.82
CA ALA A 30 -2.69 -6.21 -1.30
C ALA A 30 -2.84 -5.52 -2.67
N SER A 31 -3.88 -5.84 -3.45
CA SER A 31 -4.12 -5.25 -4.78
C SER A 31 -5.17 -4.15 -4.79
N THR A 32 -5.50 -3.55 -3.64
CA THR A 32 -6.51 -2.50 -3.54
C THR A 32 -5.90 -1.16 -3.13
N ALA A 33 -6.63 -0.06 -3.35
CA ALA A 33 -6.20 1.26 -2.92
C ALA A 33 -6.51 1.49 -1.44
N PHE A 34 -5.69 2.31 -0.77
CA PHE A 34 -5.92 2.68 0.63
C PHE A 34 -7.22 3.45 0.82
N ILE A 35 -7.96 3.08 1.87
CA ILE A 35 -9.02 3.87 2.48
C ILE A 35 -8.45 4.52 3.73
N MET A 36 -8.46 5.84 3.79
CA MET A 36 -7.97 6.59 4.95
C MET A 36 -9.04 6.67 6.04
N ARG A 37 -8.61 6.88 7.30
CA ARG A 37 -9.45 6.85 8.50
C ARG A 37 -10.74 7.71 8.39
N GLU A 38 -10.66 8.87 7.75
CA GLU A 38 -11.81 9.75 7.54
C GLU A 38 -12.95 9.13 6.73
N ASN A 39 -12.66 8.06 5.98
CA ASN A 39 -13.61 7.32 5.15
C ASN A 39 -14.03 5.97 5.75
N PHE A 40 -13.67 5.65 6.99
CA PHE A 40 -14.00 4.35 7.60
C PHE A 40 -15.51 4.13 7.85
N GLY A 41 -16.33 5.17 7.76
CA GLY A 41 -17.78 5.03 7.74
C GLY A 41 -18.37 4.45 6.45
N VAL A 42 -17.52 4.16 5.44
CA VAL A 42 -17.98 3.62 4.15
C VAL A 42 -18.61 2.22 4.34
N PRO A 43 -19.81 1.98 3.77
CA PRO A 43 -20.37 0.63 3.72
C PRO A 43 -19.48 -0.29 2.86
N MET A 44 -19.17 -1.47 3.37
CA MET A 44 -18.36 -2.45 2.64
C MET A 44 -19.22 -3.20 1.63
N ASP A 45 -19.50 -2.51 0.53
CA ASP A 45 -20.14 -3.02 -0.68
C ASP A 45 -19.38 -2.53 -1.93
N PHE A 46 -19.67 -3.14 -3.08
CA PHE A 46 -18.93 -2.85 -4.32
C PHE A 46 -19.05 -1.39 -4.77
N ASP A 47 -20.26 -0.83 -4.69
CA ASP A 47 -20.54 0.51 -5.21
C ASP A 47 -19.98 1.59 -4.30
N SER A 48 -20.15 1.44 -2.98
CA SER A 48 -19.69 2.43 -2.00
C SER A 48 -18.16 2.50 -1.94
N VAL A 49 -17.47 1.37 -1.92
CA VAL A 49 -16.01 1.31 -1.92
C VAL A 49 -15.44 1.82 -3.24
N SER A 50 -16.10 1.53 -4.37
CA SER A 50 -15.68 2.02 -5.68
C SER A 50 -15.78 3.55 -5.79
N LYS A 51 -16.82 4.17 -5.22
CA LYS A 51 -16.99 5.63 -5.24
C LYS A 51 -15.88 6.40 -4.53
N ILE A 52 -15.23 5.79 -3.55
CA ILE A 52 -14.08 6.38 -2.85
C ILE A 52 -12.73 5.98 -3.43
N GLY A 53 -12.72 5.32 -4.59
CA GLY A 53 -11.51 5.00 -5.36
C GLY A 53 -10.78 3.73 -4.93
N SER A 54 -11.46 2.82 -4.23
CA SER A 54 -10.93 1.50 -3.91
C SER A 54 -11.91 0.41 -4.36
N TRP A 55 -11.69 -0.85 -3.97
CA TRP A 55 -12.59 -1.97 -4.29
C TRP A 55 -12.46 -3.10 -3.26
N LEU A 56 -13.48 -3.96 -3.19
CA LEU A 56 -13.55 -5.03 -2.20
C LEU A 56 -12.54 -6.15 -2.42
N GLY A 57 -12.06 -6.35 -3.65
CA GLY A 57 -11.10 -7.41 -3.97
C GLY A 57 -11.51 -8.77 -3.40
N THR A 58 -10.63 -9.35 -2.59
CA THR A 58 -10.88 -10.61 -1.88
C THR A 58 -11.59 -10.43 -0.53
N ALA A 59 -11.96 -9.21 -0.17
CA ALA A 59 -12.48 -8.81 1.14
C ALA A 59 -11.53 -9.14 2.33
N ASN A 60 -10.24 -9.29 2.05
CA ASN A 60 -9.21 -9.44 3.07
C ASN A 60 -8.73 -8.06 3.52
N ILE A 61 -9.17 -7.62 4.68
CA ILE A 61 -8.89 -6.29 5.21
C ILE A 61 -7.51 -6.25 5.87
N LEU A 62 -6.59 -5.46 5.31
CA LEU A 62 -5.28 -5.18 5.90
C LEU A 62 -5.31 -3.81 6.56
N VAL A 63 -5.07 -3.75 7.86
CA VAL A 63 -5.09 -2.50 8.64
C VAL A 63 -3.68 -1.98 8.85
N LEU A 64 -3.42 -0.74 8.47
CA LEU A 64 -2.22 0.01 8.80
C LEU A 64 -2.49 0.89 10.02
N ASP A 65 -1.74 0.68 11.10
CA ASP A 65 -1.80 1.53 12.29
C ASP A 65 -0.83 2.73 12.21
N GLN A 66 -0.94 3.64 13.17
CA GLN A 66 -0.14 4.88 13.20
C GLN A 66 1.35 4.65 13.55
N LYS A 67 1.71 3.47 14.08
CA LYS A 67 3.09 3.14 14.47
C LYS A 67 3.86 2.37 13.39
N ARG A 68 3.21 2.03 12.28
CA ARG A 68 3.81 1.27 11.19
C ARG A 68 4.15 2.17 10.01
N CYS A 69 5.32 1.90 9.44
CA CYS A 69 5.80 2.59 8.25
C CYS A 69 4.95 2.23 7.01
N PRO A 70 4.31 3.22 6.36
CA PRO A 70 3.57 2.94 5.13
C PRO A 70 4.49 2.58 3.95
N VAL A 71 5.73 3.10 3.91
CA VAL A 71 6.72 2.76 2.87
C VAL A 71 7.17 1.31 3.04
N GLY A 72 7.45 0.88 4.28
CA GLY A 72 7.81 -0.51 4.58
C GLY A 72 6.66 -1.49 4.29
N LEU A 73 5.40 -1.11 4.56
CA LEU A 73 4.24 -1.91 4.15
C LEU A 73 4.18 -2.05 2.63
N LEU A 74 4.32 -0.95 1.90
CA LEU A 74 4.33 -0.96 0.43
C LEU A 74 5.48 -1.80 -0.13
N ARG A 75 6.68 -1.67 0.43
CA ARG A 75 7.81 -2.53 0.04
C ARG A 75 7.48 -4.01 0.19
N ASN A 76 6.88 -4.41 1.32
CA ASN A 76 6.50 -5.81 1.54
C ASN A 76 5.45 -6.29 0.52
N ILE A 77 4.47 -5.46 0.20
CA ILE A 77 3.47 -5.74 -0.83
C ILE A 77 4.12 -5.88 -2.21
N GLU A 78 4.97 -4.95 -2.60
CA GLU A 78 5.64 -4.96 -3.91
C GLU A 78 6.65 -6.12 -4.04
N HIS A 79 7.31 -6.50 -2.94
CA HIS A 79 8.14 -7.70 -2.89
C HIS A 79 7.33 -8.97 -3.23
N PHE A 80 6.15 -9.13 -2.63
CA PHE A 80 5.24 -10.22 -2.96
C PHE A 80 4.88 -10.21 -4.46
N PHE A 81 4.46 -9.08 -5.01
CA PHE A 81 4.09 -9.01 -6.42
C PHE A 81 5.27 -9.26 -7.37
N ALA A 82 6.48 -8.82 -7.00
CA ALA A 82 7.69 -9.10 -7.76
C ALA A 82 7.99 -10.60 -7.82
N GLN A 83 7.79 -11.33 -6.71
CA GLN A 83 7.98 -12.77 -6.63
C GLN A 83 6.91 -13.56 -7.39
N GLU A 84 5.66 -13.10 -7.37
CA GLU A 84 4.53 -13.77 -8.00
C GLU A 84 4.42 -13.50 -9.50
N SER A 85 5.30 -12.67 -10.08
CA SER A 85 5.34 -12.44 -11.52
C SER A 85 5.65 -13.72 -12.27
N CYS A 86 4.77 -14.12 -13.21
CA CYS A 86 5.02 -15.28 -14.08
C CYS A 86 6.15 -15.05 -15.09
N GLY A 87 6.69 -13.82 -15.22
CA GLY A 87 7.79 -13.45 -16.10
C GLY A 87 7.41 -13.27 -17.59
N TRP A 88 6.15 -13.40 -17.96
CA TRP A 88 5.72 -13.31 -19.37
C TRP A 88 5.87 -11.91 -19.94
N CYS A 89 5.34 -10.90 -19.26
CA CYS A 89 5.36 -9.51 -19.73
C CYS A 89 6.62 -8.79 -19.24
N THR A 90 7.41 -8.22 -20.14
CA THR A 90 8.62 -7.44 -19.79
C THR A 90 8.33 -6.34 -18.75
N PRO A 91 7.28 -5.50 -18.88
CA PRO A 91 7.02 -4.48 -17.87
C PRO A 91 6.81 -5.07 -16.46
N CYS A 92 6.05 -6.15 -16.34
CA CYS A 92 5.81 -6.83 -15.08
C CYS A 92 7.08 -7.49 -14.53
N ARG A 93 7.75 -8.32 -15.35
CA ARG A 93 8.95 -9.08 -14.97
C ARG A 93 10.10 -8.21 -14.48
N ASP A 94 10.33 -7.09 -15.17
CA ASP A 94 11.47 -6.22 -14.90
C ASP A 94 11.07 -5.01 -14.05
N GLY A 95 9.84 -4.50 -14.19
CA GLY A 95 9.35 -3.32 -13.51
C GLY A 95 9.01 -3.55 -12.03
N LEU A 96 8.35 -4.65 -11.67
CA LEU A 96 8.00 -4.92 -10.27
C LEU A 96 9.25 -5.08 -9.38
N PRO A 97 10.30 -5.85 -9.78
CA PRO A 97 11.54 -5.90 -9.01
C PRO A 97 12.27 -4.55 -8.96
N TRP A 98 12.07 -3.67 -9.93
CA TRP A 98 12.65 -2.34 -9.89
C TRP A 98 11.92 -1.47 -8.86
N VAL A 99 10.59 -1.45 -8.86
CA VAL A 99 9.77 -0.78 -7.85
C VAL A 99 10.15 -1.24 -6.43
N GLU A 100 10.26 -2.54 -6.21
CA GLU A 100 10.67 -3.11 -4.92
C GLU A 100 12.04 -2.60 -4.48
N ARG A 101 13.05 -2.56 -5.39
CA ARG A 101 14.38 -2.04 -5.08
C ARG A 101 14.39 -0.56 -4.70
N ILE A 102 13.56 0.26 -5.37
CA ILE A 102 13.44 1.68 -5.02
C ILE A 102 12.85 1.83 -3.62
N LEU A 103 11.79 1.09 -3.31
CA LEU A 103 11.18 1.11 -1.97
C LEU A 103 12.15 0.61 -0.90
N ALA A 104 12.94 -0.41 -1.20
CA ALA A 104 13.97 -0.92 -0.30
C ALA A 104 15.07 0.11 -0.04
N ALA A 105 15.51 0.84 -1.07
CA ALA A 105 16.49 1.92 -0.93
C ALA A 105 15.95 3.08 -0.08
N LEU A 106 14.69 3.48 -0.31
CA LEU A 106 14.02 4.50 0.50
C LEU A 106 13.97 4.08 1.98
N GLU A 107 13.55 2.85 2.27
CA GLU A 107 13.44 2.33 3.63
C GLU A 107 14.81 2.23 4.33
N ALA A 108 15.87 1.90 3.57
CA ALA A 108 17.25 1.87 4.07
C ALA A 108 17.88 3.27 4.25
N GLY A 109 17.20 4.35 3.83
CA GLY A 109 17.74 5.72 3.84
C GLY A 109 18.75 6.00 2.72
N GLU A 110 18.80 5.14 1.72
CA GLU A 110 19.67 5.26 0.53
C GLU A 110 18.95 5.88 -0.67
N GLY A 111 17.62 6.10 -0.54
CA GLY A 111 16.80 6.68 -1.60
C GLY A 111 17.08 8.16 -1.85
N ALA A 112 16.81 8.60 -3.06
CA ALA A 112 16.89 9.98 -3.51
C ALA A 112 15.51 10.61 -3.76
N ALA A 113 15.44 11.93 -3.83
CA ALA A 113 14.17 12.63 -4.09
C ALA A 113 13.54 12.22 -5.43
N ASP A 114 14.36 11.98 -6.44
CA ASP A 114 13.93 11.55 -7.78
C ASP A 114 13.31 10.15 -7.78
N ASP A 115 13.61 9.31 -6.80
CA ASP A 115 13.05 7.97 -6.68
C ASP A 115 11.54 8.00 -6.44
N ILE A 116 11.03 9.02 -5.76
CA ILE A 116 9.58 9.18 -5.53
C ILE A 116 8.85 9.46 -6.85
N GLU A 117 9.43 10.31 -7.69
CA GLU A 117 8.89 10.60 -9.03
C GLU A 117 9.04 9.37 -9.95
N LEU A 118 10.13 8.62 -9.81
CA LEU A 118 10.34 7.39 -10.56
C LEU A 118 9.30 6.33 -10.18
N LEU A 119 8.94 6.19 -8.89
CA LEU A 119 7.82 5.34 -8.46
C LEU A 119 6.49 5.78 -9.10
N ALA A 120 6.20 7.08 -9.14
CA ALA A 120 5.00 7.58 -9.81
C ALA A 120 4.99 7.24 -11.32
N HIS A 121 6.13 7.33 -11.98
CA HIS A 121 6.29 6.87 -13.36
C HIS A 121 6.00 5.37 -13.53
N HIS A 122 6.53 4.53 -12.63
CA HIS A 122 6.26 3.08 -12.66
C HIS A 122 4.78 2.78 -12.46
N VAL A 123 4.09 3.49 -11.59
CA VAL A 123 2.64 3.37 -11.39
C VAL A 123 1.86 3.53 -12.70
N ASP A 124 2.27 4.43 -13.57
CA ASP A 124 1.63 4.63 -14.88
C ASP A 124 2.09 3.60 -15.93
N PHE A 125 3.36 3.19 -15.88
CA PHE A 125 3.96 2.25 -16.81
C PHE A 125 3.50 0.80 -16.60
N LEU A 126 3.16 0.44 -15.37
CA LEU A 126 2.67 -0.89 -14.97
C LEU A 126 1.15 -0.94 -14.77
N GLY A 127 0.49 0.20 -14.94
CA GLY A 127 -0.94 0.36 -14.77
C GLY A 127 -1.81 -0.41 -15.78
N PRO A 128 -3.14 -0.24 -15.71
CA PRO A 128 -4.08 -0.96 -16.56
C PRO A 128 -3.77 -0.86 -18.06
N GLY A 129 -3.85 -2.00 -18.76
CA GLY A 129 -3.62 -2.08 -20.21
C GLY A 129 -2.14 -2.11 -20.64
N ARG A 130 -1.20 -2.19 -19.69
CA ARG A 130 0.25 -2.27 -19.97
C ARG A 130 0.82 -3.69 -19.92
N THR A 131 0.09 -4.60 -19.32
CA THR A 131 0.44 -6.02 -19.18
C THR A 131 -0.72 -6.92 -19.62
N PHE A 132 -0.46 -8.20 -19.87
CA PHE A 132 -1.48 -9.15 -20.36
C PHE A 132 -2.51 -9.55 -19.28
N CYS A 133 -2.17 -9.41 -18.02
CA CYS A 133 -3.07 -9.69 -16.90
C CYS A 133 -3.02 -8.55 -15.88
N ASP A 134 -3.86 -8.63 -14.85
CA ASP A 134 -4.00 -7.59 -13.85
C ASP A 134 -3.05 -7.72 -12.65
N LEU A 135 -2.00 -8.57 -12.70
CA LEU A 135 -1.04 -8.69 -11.61
C LEU A 135 -0.31 -7.36 -11.36
N ALA A 136 0.35 -6.82 -12.38
CA ALA A 136 1.07 -5.55 -12.23
C ALA A 136 0.15 -4.35 -11.99
N PRO A 137 -0.99 -4.18 -12.69
CA PRO A 137 -1.99 -3.18 -12.31
C PRO A 137 -2.46 -3.30 -10.86
N GLY A 138 -2.66 -4.52 -10.36
CA GLY A 138 -3.00 -4.80 -8.97
C GLY A 138 -1.92 -4.35 -7.99
N ALA A 139 -0.65 -4.60 -8.29
CA ALA A 139 0.49 -4.10 -7.51
C ALA A 139 0.52 -2.57 -7.47
N MET A 140 0.26 -1.91 -8.59
CA MET A 140 0.29 -0.45 -8.67
C MET A 140 -0.85 0.25 -7.92
N ALA A 141 -1.91 -0.44 -7.55
CA ALA A 141 -3.04 0.17 -6.84
C ALA A 141 -2.69 0.66 -5.43
N PRO A 142 -2.12 -0.17 -4.53
CA PRO A 142 -1.66 0.31 -3.23
C PRO A 142 -0.53 1.33 -3.37
N LEU A 143 0.41 1.15 -4.30
CA LEU A 143 1.51 2.10 -4.50
C LEU A 143 0.99 3.47 -4.95
N ARG A 144 0.07 3.53 -5.92
CA ARG A 144 -0.56 4.79 -6.38
C ARG A 144 -1.24 5.53 -5.23
N SER A 145 -2.04 4.84 -4.45
CA SER A 145 -2.74 5.44 -3.32
C SER A 145 -1.77 5.79 -2.18
N GLY A 146 -0.74 4.99 -1.96
CA GLY A 146 0.31 5.26 -1.00
C GLY A 146 1.10 6.52 -1.31
N LEU A 147 1.55 6.70 -2.55
CA LEU A 147 2.20 7.93 -3.00
C LEU A 147 1.30 9.18 -2.85
N LYS A 148 -0.03 8.99 -3.00
CA LYS A 148 -0.99 10.08 -2.82
C LYS A 148 -1.19 10.47 -1.35
N PHE A 149 -1.37 9.47 -0.47
CA PHE A 149 -1.80 9.72 0.90
C PHE A 149 -0.65 9.81 1.91
N PHE A 150 0.51 9.24 1.57
CA PHE A 150 1.69 9.17 2.43
C PHE A 150 2.90 9.85 1.81
N ARG A 151 2.70 10.83 0.94
CA ARG A 151 3.79 11.56 0.25
C ARG A 151 4.84 12.08 1.21
N GLU A 152 4.41 12.70 2.31
CA GLU A 152 5.29 13.25 3.33
C GLU A 152 6.18 12.18 3.98
N GLU A 153 5.66 10.96 4.15
CA GLU A 153 6.43 9.86 4.71
C GLU A 153 7.55 9.39 3.77
N PHE A 154 7.29 9.36 2.47
CA PHE A 154 8.35 9.10 1.47
C PHE A 154 9.43 10.18 1.51
N GLU A 155 9.06 11.45 1.56
CA GLU A 155 9.97 12.59 1.63
C GLU A 155 10.78 12.57 2.94
N ARG A 156 10.20 12.13 4.04
CA ARG A 156 10.92 11.94 5.31
C ARG A 156 12.00 10.85 5.22
N HIS A 157 11.74 9.71 4.57
CA HIS A 157 12.76 8.68 4.36
C HIS A 157 13.98 9.22 3.61
N VAL A 158 13.74 10.09 2.61
CA VAL A 158 14.81 10.74 1.86
C VAL A 158 15.57 11.76 2.71
N SER A 159 14.84 12.64 3.41
CA SER A 159 15.45 13.75 4.18
C SER A 159 16.17 13.29 5.44
N GLU A 160 15.59 12.34 6.17
CA GLU A 160 16.13 11.80 7.42
C GLU A 160 17.18 10.70 7.18
N ARG A 161 17.26 10.14 5.97
CA ARG A 161 18.17 9.07 5.58
C ARG A 161 18.06 7.80 6.43
N HIS A 162 16.88 7.50 6.91
CA HIS A 162 16.50 6.27 7.59
C HIS A 162 14.99 6.17 7.64
N CYS A 163 14.46 5.00 8.00
CA CYS A 163 13.02 4.86 8.21
C CYS A 163 12.63 5.51 9.55
N PRO A 164 11.79 6.57 9.55
CA PRO A 164 11.38 7.26 10.77
C PRO A 164 10.62 6.40 11.80
N TRP A 165 10.21 5.20 11.40
CA TRP A 165 9.46 4.23 12.22
C TRP A 165 10.32 3.11 12.80
N HIS A 166 11.59 2.93 12.39
CA HIS A 166 12.44 1.86 12.90
C HIS A 166 12.67 1.97 14.42
N ASP A 167 12.80 3.18 14.93
CA ASP A 167 13.03 3.42 16.36
C ASP A 167 11.74 3.29 17.21
N THR A 168 10.56 3.27 16.56
CA THR A 168 9.26 3.18 17.23
C THR A 168 8.60 1.81 17.09
N ALA A 169 9.06 1.01 16.16
CA ALA A 169 8.58 -0.35 15.95
C ALA A 169 9.21 -1.26 17.00
N GLU A 170 8.44 -1.69 18.00
CA GLU A 170 8.71 -2.96 18.69
C GLU A 170 8.88 -4.01 17.59
N GLY A 171 10.12 -4.53 17.47
CA GLY A 171 10.59 -5.19 16.27
C GLY A 171 9.66 -6.23 15.66
N TRP A 172 9.69 -6.31 14.36
CA TRP A 172 9.23 -7.48 13.63
C TRP A 172 10.15 -8.66 14.01
N THR A 173 9.78 -9.41 15.06
CA THR A 173 10.31 -10.75 15.37
C THR A 173 9.28 -11.79 15.00
#